data_7b6e5920d23e5c487804b5085b71de12
#
_entry.id   7b6e5920d23e5c487804b5085b71de12
#
_cell.length_a   1.000
_cell.length_b   1.000
_cell.length_c   1.000
_cell.angle_alpha   90.00
_cell.angle_beta   90.00
_cell.angle_gamma   90.00
#
_symmetry.space_group_name_H-M   'P 1'
#
loop_
_entity.id
_entity.type
_entity.pdbx_description
1 polymer ?
#
loop_
_entity_poly.entity_id
_entity_poly.type
_entity_poly.pdbx_seq_one_letter_code
_entity_poly.pdbx_strand_id
1 'polypeptide(L)'
;PATAAALWSGEKGRIDCGLAIVDTVKDEHFEGTWRPSVVNFYTDDAVIVLQSNGSFWTAQRCAHKMGRPLMEPLIWNATNSKPFGRSRLKKPIRALIDDYIRTAANATIALEFATTPQKYILGVTDEQYDAIISNKFKTYMGAIIAATANPETGENPTLGQLAQGSLTPHVEKMRMTATQFAAATGLTVTDVGVVNDANPTSSDAILAQSQTLVLLAQQLNTGNGDALRTIAC
;
A
#
# COMPACT_ATOMS: atom_id res chain seq x y z
N PRO A 1 10.63 10.96 -3.70
CA PRO A 1 11.93 11.63 -3.61
C PRO A 1 12.17 12.08 -2.19
N ALA A 2 13.43 11.98 -1.71
CA ALA A 2 13.79 12.49 -0.41
C ALA A 2 13.75 14.02 -0.46
N THR A 3 12.97 14.62 0.44
CA THR A 3 12.87 16.09 0.53
C THR A 3 13.92 16.68 1.48
N ALA A 4 14.57 15.86 2.29
CA ALA A 4 15.65 16.26 3.20
C ALA A 4 16.69 15.16 3.31
N ALA A 5 17.93 15.56 3.57
CA ALA A 5 19.06 14.70 3.87
C ALA A 5 19.92 15.36 4.95
N ALA A 6 20.57 14.55 5.80
CA ALA A 6 21.44 15.03 6.84
C ALA A 6 22.66 14.13 6.99
N LEU A 7 23.77 14.72 7.41
CA LEU A 7 25.00 14.02 7.76
C LEU A 7 25.11 13.95 9.28
N TRP A 8 25.34 12.74 9.81
CA TRP A 8 25.52 12.51 11.24
C TRP A 8 26.99 12.55 11.62
N SER A 9 27.33 13.32 12.64
CA SER A 9 28.65 13.30 13.26
C SER A 9 28.67 12.29 14.40
N GLY A 10 29.50 11.24 14.26
CA GLY A 10 29.70 10.27 15.32
C GLY A 10 30.37 10.85 16.56
N GLU A 11 31.24 11.83 16.40
CA GLU A 11 31.95 12.51 17.49
C GLU A 11 31.02 13.44 18.28
N LYS A 12 30.20 14.23 17.56
CA LYS A 12 29.28 15.19 18.18
C LYS A 12 27.99 14.53 18.68
N GLY A 13 27.65 13.33 18.23
CA GLY A 13 26.40 12.64 18.54
C GLY A 13 25.15 13.36 18.01
N ARG A 14 25.28 14.19 16.96
CA ARG A 14 24.22 15.00 16.38
C ARG A 14 24.41 15.17 14.87
N ILE A 15 23.45 15.82 14.22
CA ILE A 15 23.58 16.25 12.83
C ILE A 15 24.73 17.28 12.72
N ASP A 16 25.60 17.08 11.75
CA ASP A 16 26.71 17.97 11.42
C ASP A 16 26.33 19.00 10.37
N CYS A 17 25.60 18.59 9.36
CA CYS A 17 24.98 19.46 8.38
C CYS A 17 23.73 18.78 7.78
N GLY A 18 22.87 19.58 7.18
CA GLY A 18 21.65 19.08 6.56
C GLY A 18 21.26 19.87 5.33
N LEU A 19 20.46 19.23 4.49
CA LEU A 19 19.91 19.80 3.27
C LEU A 19 18.43 19.49 3.20
N ALA A 20 17.61 20.50 2.90
CA ALA A 20 16.18 20.31 2.67
C ALA A 20 15.75 20.99 1.36
N ILE A 21 14.98 20.27 0.56
CA ILE A 21 14.30 20.82 -0.62
C ILE A 21 13.04 21.50 -0.12
N VAL A 22 12.97 22.82 -0.26
CA VAL A 22 11.85 23.64 0.23
C VAL A 22 10.80 23.80 -0.84
N ASP A 23 11.22 23.96 -2.10
CA ASP A 23 10.32 24.15 -3.21
C ASP A 23 10.82 23.44 -4.48
N THR A 24 9.87 23.05 -5.34
CA THR A 24 10.13 22.29 -6.58
C THR A 24 9.33 22.87 -7.74
N VAL A 25 9.91 22.85 -8.93
CA VAL A 25 9.29 23.30 -10.18
C VAL A 25 9.21 22.10 -11.14
N LYS A 26 8.16 22.03 -11.94
CA LYS A 26 8.07 21.05 -13.04
C LYS A 26 9.27 21.20 -13.98
N ASP A 27 9.88 20.07 -14.34
CA ASP A 27 10.92 20.07 -15.34
C ASP A 27 10.30 20.24 -16.73
N GLU A 28 10.78 21.23 -17.48
CA GLU A 28 10.28 21.50 -18.84
C GLU A 28 10.79 20.49 -19.87
N HIS A 29 11.89 19.79 -19.55
CA HIS A 29 12.55 18.84 -20.47
C HIS A 29 12.11 17.39 -20.26
N PHE A 30 11.58 17.06 -19.06
CA PHE A 30 11.16 15.70 -18.71
C PHE A 30 9.78 15.71 -18.12
N GLU A 31 8.79 15.26 -18.90
CA GLU A 31 7.40 15.18 -18.50
C GLU A 31 7.22 14.32 -17.24
N GLY A 32 6.56 14.87 -16.23
CA GLY A 32 6.31 14.17 -14.96
C GLY A 32 7.43 14.22 -13.93
N THR A 33 8.56 14.87 -14.22
CA THR A 33 9.65 15.08 -13.26
C THR A 33 9.60 16.46 -12.60
N TRP A 34 10.06 16.53 -11.34
CA TRP A 34 10.15 17.75 -10.56
C TRP A 34 11.60 18.01 -10.22
N ARG A 35 12.09 19.22 -10.44
CA ARG A 35 13.42 19.66 -10.05
C ARG A 35 13.34 20.61 -8.85
N PRO A 36 14.34 20.59 -7.94
CA PRO A 36 14.42 21.56 -6.86
C PRO A 36 14.54 22.97 -7.40
N SER A 37 13.74 23.90 -6.88
CA SER A 37 13.83 25.34 -7.14
C SER A 37 14.44 26.08 -5.95
N VAL A 38 14.12 25.69 -4.72
CA VAL A 38 14.68 26.23 -3.50
C VAL A 38 15.20 25.10 -2.63
N VAL A 39 16.46 25.21 -2.21
CA VAL A 39 17.13 24.25 -1.35
C VAL A 39 17.81 24.99 -0.19
N ASN A 40 17.52 24.58 1.05
CA ASN A 40 18.21 25.08 2.22
C ASN A 40 19.31 24.13 2.64
N PHE A 41 20.51 24.66 2.85
CA PHE A 41 21.63 23.95 3.42
C PHE A 41 21.91 24.49 4.83
N TYR A 42 21.85 23.61 5.82
CA TYR A 42 21.97 23.92 7.24
C TYR A 42 23.37 23.58 7.73
N THR A 43 24.05 24.55 8.32
CA THR A 43 25.36 24.38 8.95
C THR A 43 25.31 24.82 10.43
N ASP A 44 26.38 24.62 11.17
CA ASP A 44 26.47 25.02 12.61
C ASP A 44 26.27 26.50 12.84
N ASP A 45 26.54 27.36 11.86
CA ASP A 45 26.59 28.84 11.98
C ASP A 45 25.69 29.59 11.01
N ALA A 46 25.14 28.91 10.01
CA ALA A 46 24.32 29.56 8.99
C ALA A 46 23.33 28.63 8.30
N VAL A 47 22.25 29.19 7.78
CA VAL A 47 21.40 28.57 6.76
C VAL A 47 21.77 29.24 5.42
N ILE A 48 22.13 28.41 4.45
CA ILE A 48 22.41 28.84 3.08
C ILE A 48 21.21 28.50 2.22
N VAL A 49 20.49 29.51 1.80
CA VAL A 49 19.32 29.37 0.90
C VAL A 49 19.82 29.40 -0.53
N LEU A 50 19.64 28.31 -1.25
CA LEU A 50 19.97 28.15 -2.65
C LEU A 50 18.68 28.26 -3.48
N GLN A 51 18.66 29.21 -4.42
CA GLN A 51 17.52 29.41 -5.33
C GLN A 51 17.96 29.20 -6.78
N SER A 52 17.24 28.36 -7.49
CA SER A 52 17.47 28.12 -8.92
C SER A 52 16.65 29.11 -9.77
N ASN A 53 17.31 29.76 -10.70
CA ASN A 53 16.68 30.62 -11.71
C ASN A 53 16.61 29.93 -13.09
N GLY A 54 16.63 28.60 -13.10
CA GLY A 54 16.63 27.78 -14.32
C GLY A 54 18.03 27.52 -14.87
N SER A 55 18.84 28.52 -15.06
CA SER A 55 20.20 28.44 -15.64
C SER A 55 21.31 28.42 -14.60
N PHE A 56 21.11 29.03 -13.45
CA PHE A 56 22.12 29.14 -12.39
C PHE A 56 21.46 29.13 -11.00
N TRP A 57 22.28 28.87 -9.99
CA TRP A 57 21.90 28.92 -8.59
C TRP A 57 22.44 30.17 -7.95
N THR A 58 21.60 30.88 -7.21
CA THR A 58 21.98 31.95 -6.34
C THR A 58 22.02 31.45 -4.90
N ALA A 59 22.98 31.93 -4.11
CA ALA A 59 23.14 31.54 -2.72
C ALA A 59 23.02 32.76 -1.80
N GLN A 60 22.15 32.66 -0.80
CA GLN A 60 22.02 33.67 0.26
C GLN A 60 22.37 33.00 1.60
N ARG A 61 23.37 33.57 2.31
CA ARG A 61 23.77 33.09 3.62
C ARG A 61 23.03 33.86 4.72
N CYS A 62 22.29 33.16 5.56
CA CYS A 62 21.63 33.70 6.75
C CYS A 62 22.36 33.16 7.99
N ALA A 63 23.22 33.98 8.61
CA ALA A 63 23.99 33.57 9.78
C ALA A 63 23.12 33.50 11.03
N HIS A 64 23.40 32.51 11.89
CA HIS A 64 22.79 32.34 13.21
C HIS A 64 23.87 31.98 14.26
N LYS A 65 23.54 32.11 15.55
CA LYS A 65 24.48 31.86 16.66
C LYS A 65 24.12 30.62 17.48
N MET A 66 23.42 29.66 16.89
CA MET A 66 22.93 28.47 17.62
C MET A 66 24.04 27.45 17.87
N GLY A 67 25.16 27.51 17.14
CA GLY A 67 26.27 26.54 17.27
C GLY A 67 25.90 25.09 16.88
N ARG A 68 24.79 24.91 16.19
CA ARG A 68 24.29 23.65 15.64
C ARG A 68 23.44 23.91 14.40
N PRO A 69 23.32 22.95 13.46
CA PRO A 69 22.43 23.08 12.33
C PRO A 69 20.98 23.19 12.81
N LEU A 70 20.18 24.04 12.16
CA LEU A 70 18.76 24.22 12.46
C LEU A 70 17.92 23.09 11.83
N MET A 71 18.33 21.88 12.13
CA MET A 71 17.69 20.64 11.65
C MET A 71 17.79 19.58 12.74
N GLU A 72 16.66 18.99 13.11
CA GLU A 72 16.58 17.93 14.11
C GLU A 72 15.84 16.73 13.56
N PRO A 73 16.39 15.50 13.70
CA PRO A 73 15.77 14.33 13.16
C PRO A 73 14.71 13.76 14.13
N LEU A 74 13.52 13.48 13.65
CA LEU A 74 12.52 12.69 14.36
C LEU A 74 12.79 11.20 14.14
N ILE A 75 13.40 10.55 15.13
CA ILE A 75 14.01 9.25 14.97
C ILE A 75 13.18 8.14 15.65
N TRP A 76 13.00 7.02 14.96
CA TRP A 76 12.47 5.79 15.55
C TRP A 76 13.57 4.73 15.65
N ASN A 77 13.81 4.24 16.89
CA ASN A 77 14.70 3.13 17.18
C ASN A 77 16.13 3.31 16.60
N ALA A 78 16.76 4.43 16.98
CA ALA A 78 18.15 4.70 16.65
C ALA A 78 19.10 3.68 17.30
N THR A 79 20.18 3.37 16.61
CA THR A 79 21.31 2.57 17.10
C THR A 79 22.62 3.24 16.70
N ASN A 80 23.74 2.92 17.39
CA ASN A 80 25.06 3.46 17.02
C ASN A 80 25.42 3.23 15.55
N SER A 81 25.01 2.09 14.98
CA SER A 81 25.25 1.78 13.56
C SER A 81 24.25 2.43 12.60
N LYS A 82 23.11 2.91 13.11
CA LYS A 82 22.04 3.57 12.34
C LYS A 82 21.46 4.72 13.14
N PRO A 83 22.17 5.87 13.18
CA PRO A 83 21.79 7.02 14.00
C PRO A 83 20.45 7.63 13.59
N PHE A 84 20.09 7.56 12.31
CA PHE A 84 18.78 8.01 11.82
C PHE A 84 17.64 6.96 12.00
N GLY A 85 17.88 5.92 12.81
CA GLY A 85 16.88 4.94 13.11
C GLY A 85 16.53 4.01 11.96
N ARG A 86 15.35 3.40 12.04
CA ARG A 86 14.84 2.44 11.06
C ARG A 86 13.37 2.70 10.78
N SER A 87 12.96 2.52 9.54
CA SER A 87 11.54 2.54 9.18
C SER A 87 10.76 1.45 9.91
N ARG A 88 9.57 1.75 10.39
CA ARG A 88 8.62 0.75 10.89
C ARG A 88 8.08 -0.14 9.77
N LEU A 89 8.04 0.37 8.51
CA LEU A 89 7.65 -0.39 7.33
C LEU A 89 8.79 -1.31 6.86
N LYS A 90 9.00 -2.39 7.60
CA LYS A 90 10.01 -3.42 7.32
C LYS A 90 9.58 -4.29 6.14
N LYS A 91 10.56 -5.05 5.57
CA LYS A 91 10.29 -6.00 4.47
C LYS A 91 9.10 -6.93 4.70
N PRO A 92 8.92 -7.58 5.88
CA PRO A 92 7.76 -8.44 6.11
C PRO A 92 6.43 -7.72 5.99
N ILE A 93 6.33 -6.48 6.48
CA ILE A 93 5.10 -5.67 6.39
C ILE A 93 4.77 -5.35 4.94
N ARG A 94 5.78 -4.96 4.14
CA ARG A 94 5.59 -4.70 2.70
C ARG A 94 5.15 -5.97 1.96
N ALA A 95 5.76 -7.11 2.27
CA ALA A 95 5.38 -8.40 1.67
C ALA A 95 3.92 -8.78 1.98
N LEU A 96 3.41 -8.48 3.19
CA LEU A 96 2.01 -8.70 3.54
C LEU A 96 1.07 -7.78 2.74
N ILE A 97 1.46 -6.53 2.51
CA ILE A 97 0.69 -5.60 1.67
C ILE A 97 0.64 -6.11 0.22
N ASP A 98 1.79 -6.52 -0.33
CA ASP A 98 1.88 -7.06 -1.69
C ASP A 98 1.03 -8.35 -1.84
N ASP A 99 1.07 -9.23 -0.83
CA ASP A 99 0.26 -10.46 -0.80
C ASP A 99 -1.24 -10.16 -0.75
N TYR A 100 -1.64 -9.17 0.04
CA TYR A 100 -3.04 -8.72 0.10
C TYR A 100 -3.52 -8.17 -1.24
N ILE A 101 -2.74 -7.28 -1.87
CA ILE A 101 -3.08 -6.69 -3.17
C ILE A 101 -3.21 -7.77 -4.25
N ARG A 102 -2.27 -8.73 -4.30
CA ARG A 102 -2.34 -9.85 -5.25
C ARG A 102 -3.56 -10.73 -5.02
N THR A 103 -3.89 -11.03 -3.76
CA THR A 103 -5.06 -11.83 -3.42
C THR A 103 -6.35 -11.11 -3.80
N ALA A 104 -6.45 -9.80 -3.57
CA ALA A 104 -7.59 -8.99 -3.96
C ALA A 104 -7.76 -8.95 -5.49
N ALA A 105 -6.67 -8.77 -6.25
CA ALA A 105 -6.69 -8.81 -7.70
C ALA A 105 -7.15 -10.18 -8.24
N ASN A 106 -6.62 -11.27 -7.67
CA ASN A 106 -7.04 -12.63 -8.04
C ASN A 106 -8.50 -12.90 -7.69
N ALA A 107 -8.99 -12.38 -6.56
CA ALA A 107 -10.40 -12.48 -6.18
C ALA A 107 -11.32 -11.75 -7.18
N THR A 108 -10.91 -10.59 -7.67
CA THR A 108 -11.65 -9.82 -8.69
C THR A 108 -11.74 -10.61 -9.99
N ILE A 109 -10.63 -11.18 -10.45
CA ILE A 109 -10.59 -12.03 -11.66
C ILE A 109 -11.48 -13.27 -11.46
N ALA A 110 -11.35 -13.95 -10.31
CA ALA A 110 -12.16 -15.12 -10.01
C ALA A 110 -13.67 -14.79 -9.97
N LEU A 111 -14.04 -13.60 -9.50
CA LEU A 111 -15.41 -13.11 -9.49
C LEU A 111 -15.98 -12.95 -10.92
N GLU A 112 -15.19 -12.44 -11.85
CA GLU A 112 -15.59 -12.30 -13.27
C GLU A 112 -15.95 -13.67 -13.86
N PHE A 113 -15.12 -14.69 -13.61
CA PHE A 113 -15.41 -16.07 -14.05
C PHE A 113 -16.59 -16.69 -13.30
N ALA A 114 -16.77 -16.36 -12.02
CA ALA A 114 -17.88 -16.88 -11.23
C ALA A 114 -19.24 -16.28 -11.67
N THR A 115 -19.27 -15.05 -12.17
CA THR A 115 -20.50 -14.40 -12.67
C THR A 115 -20.91 -14.88 -14.06
N THR A 116 -19.99 -15.49 -14.80
CA THR A 116 -20.23 -16.00 -16.17
C THR A 116 -19.90 -17.48 -16.27
N PRO A 117 -20.75 -18.34 -15.68
CA PRO A 117 -20.49 -19.78 -15.66
C PRO A 117 -20.45 -20.35 -17.08
N GLN A 118 -19.44 -21.16 -17.36
CA GLN A 118 -19.31 -21.82 -18.65
C GLN A 118 -20.37 -22.94 -18.74
N LYS A 119 -21.16 -22.87 -19.81
CA LYS A 119 -22.15 -23.88 -20.14
C LYS A 119 -21.62 -24.78 -21.23
N TYR A 120 -22.00 -26.05 -21.20
CA TYR A 120 -21.69 -27.02 -22.26
C TYR A 120 -22.93 -27.76 -22.68
N ILE A 121 -22.95 -28.18 -23.93
CA ILE A 121 -23.97 -29.03 -24.51
C ILE A 121 -23.26 -30.18 -25.20
N LEU A 122 -23.76 -31.39 -24.96
CA LEU A 122 -23.27 -32.60 -25.59
C LEU A 122 -24.41 -33.27 -26.36
N GLY A 123 -24.09 -33.98 -27.48
CA GLY A 123 -25.05 -34.75 -28.25
C GLY A 123 -25.91 -33.91 -29.19
N VAL A 124 -25.46 -32.72 -29.59
CA VAL A 124 -26.11 -31.89 -30.62
C VAL A 124 -25.59 -32.23 -32.02
N THR A 125 -26.42 -32.04 -33.05
CA THR A 125 -25.99 -32.12 -34.45
C THR A 125 -25.22 -30.85 -34.88
N ASP A 126 -24.47 -30.94 -35.99
CA ASP A 126 -23.73 -29.81 -36.52
C ASP A 126 -24.60 -28.58 -36.84
N GLU A 127 -25.82 -28.84 -37.35
CA GLU A 127 -26.78 -27.75 -37.64
C GLU A 127 -27.26 -27.06 -36.36
N GLN A 128 -27.51 -27.85 -35.28
CA GLN A 128 -27.89 -27.29 -33.97
C GLN A 128 -26.72 -26.52 -33.33
N TYR A 129 -25.49 -27.01 -33.51
CA TYR A 129 -24.28 -26.35 -33.04
C TYR A 129 -24.10 -24.99 -33.72
N ASP A 130 -24.24 -24.90 -35.03
CA ASP A 130 -24.12 -23.65 -35.79
C ASP A 130 -25.23 -22.64 -35.41
N ALA A 131 -26.45 -23.11 -35.17
CA ALA A 131 -27.56 -22.29 -34.69
C ALA A 131 -27.30 -21.70 -33.30
N ILE A 132 -26.68 -22.45 -32.40
CA ILE A 132 -26.31 -22.02 -31.05
C ILE A 132 -25.18 -20.99 -31.12
N ILE A 133 -24.13 -21.24 -31.93
CA ILE A 133 -22.98 -20.33 -32.07
C ILE A 133 -23.37 -19.03 -32.76
N SER A 134 -24.26 -19.06 -33.75
CA SER A 134 -24.72 -17.83 -34.42
C SER A 134 -25.43 -16.86 -33.45
N ASN A 135 -26.02 -17.34 -32.35
CA ASN A 135 -26.70 -16.57 -31.32
C ASN A 135 -25.87 -16.44 -30.03
N LYS A 136 -24.55 -16.26 -30.11
CA LYS A 136 -23.61 -16.20 -28.98
C LYS A 136 -24.07 -15.30 -27.84
N PHE A 137 -24.59 -14.11 -28.14
CA PHE A 137 -25.01 -13.14 -27.12
C PHE A 137 -26.20 -13.65 -26.28
N LYS A 138 -27.21 -14.27 -26.93
CA LYS A 138 -28.37 -14.84 -26.22
C LYS A 138 -27.95 -16.05 -25.36
N THR A 139 -27.07 -16.89 -25.90
CA THR A 139 -26.53 -18.05 -25.17
C THR A 139 -25.74 -17.63 -23.94
N TYR A 140 -24.93 -16.57 -24.05
CA TYR A 140 -24.18 -16.00 -22.95
C TYR A 140 -25.08 -15.40 -21.85
N MET A 141 -26.15 -14.70 -22.24
CA MET A 141 -27.08 -14.03 -21.31
C MET A 141 -28.09 -15.00 -20.65
N GLY A 142 -27.92 -16.30 -20.78
CA GLY A 142 -28.76 -17.28 -20.06
C GLY A 142 -30.09 -17.63 -20.76
N ALA A 143 -30.18 -17.37 -22.07
CA ALA A 143 -31.37 -17.79 -22.85
C ALA A 143 -31.56 -19.31 -22.79
N ILE A 144 -32.80 -19.74 -22.81
CA ILE A 144 -33.15 -21.14 -22.93
C ILE A 144 -32.72 -21.65 -24.30
N ILE A 145 -31.87 -22.66 -24.32
CA ILE A 145 -31.46 -23.34 -25.54
C ILE A 145 -32.37 -24.54 -25.69
N ALA A 146 -33.15 -24.56 -26.75
CA ALA A 146 -33.95 -25.72 -27.11
C ALA A 146 -33.18 -26.56 -28.15
N ALA A 147 -32.92 -27.80 -27.84
CA ALA A 147 -32.32 -28.76 -28.76
C ALA A 147 -33.19 -30.03 -28.78
N THR A 148 -33.33 -30.64 -29.94
CA THR A 148 -34.08 -31.89 -30.15
C THR A 148 -33.12 -33.06 -30.11
N ALA A 149 -33.68 -34.28 -29.93
CA ALA A 149 -32.88 -35.49 -29.98
C ALA A 149 -32.11 -35.62 -31.30
N ASN A 150 -30.89 -36.15 -31.22
CA ASN A 150 -30.07 -36.39 -32.40
C ASN A 150 -30.73 -37.48 -33.27
N PRO A 151 -31.10 -37.20 -34.51
CA PRO A 151 -31.80 -38.17 -35.37
C PRO A 151 -30.93 -39.37 -35.76
N GLU A 152 -29.61 -39.27 -35.67
CA GLU A 152 -28.67 -40.36 -36.00
C GLU A 152 -28.43 -41.32 -34.84
N THR A 153 -28.33 -40.80 -33.62
CA THR A 153 -28.02 -41.61 -32.41
C THR A 153 -29.26 -41.87 -31.54
N GLY A 154 -30.35 -41.12 -31.72
CA GLY A 154 -31.55 -41.18 -30.89
C GLY A 154 -31.35 -40.63 -29.45
N GLU A 155 -30.20 -40.11 -29.14
CA GLU A 155 -29.89 -39.57 -27.81
C GLU A 155 -30.36 -38.12 -27.65
N ASN A 156 -30.84 -37.81 -26.45
CA ASN A 156 -31.21 -36.43 -26.11
C ASN A 156 -29.98 -35.60 -25.77
N PRO A 157 -29.89 -34.35 -26.24
CA PRO A 157 -28.79 -33.45 -25.86
C PRO A 157 -28.74 -33.26 -24.35
N THR A 158 -27.53 -33.29 -23.79
CA THR A 158 -27.28 -33.06 -22.39
C THR A 158 -26.74 -31.65 -22.22
N LEU A 159 -27.47 -30.81 -21.50
CA LEU A 159 -27.06 -29.46 -21.10
C LEU A 159 -26.43 -29.51 -19.71
N GLY A 160 -25.25 -28.99 -19.57
CA GLY A 160 -24.60 -28.86 -18.27
C GLY A 160 -23.94 -27.47 -18.09
N GLN A 161 -23.57 -27.21 -16.85
CA GLN A 161 -22.84 -26.05 -16.45
C GLN A 161 -21.65 -26.49 -15.63
N LEU A 162 -20.47 -25.93 -15.91
CA LEU A 162 -19.31 -26.21 -15.07
C LEU A 162 -19.51 -25.58 -13.69
N ALA A 163 -19.06 -26.30 -12.67
CA ALA A 163 -19.13 -25.85 -11.29
C ALA A 163 -18.39 -24.52 -11.13
N GLN A 164 -19.05 -23.56 -10.50
CA GLN A 164 -18.42 -22.27 -10.19
C GLN A 164 -17.38 -22.43 -9.09
N GLY A 165 -16.25 -21.76 -9.24
CA GLY A 165 -15.24 -21.65 -8.21
C GLY A 165 -15.77 -20.88 -7.00
N SER A 166 -15.44 -21.34 -5.79
CA SER A 166 -15.76 -20.62 -4.55
C SER A 166 -14.81 -19.42 -4.37
N LEU A 167 -15.35 -18.27 -3.98
CA LEU A 167 -14.58 -17.11 -3.58
C LEU A 167 -14.13 -17.14 -2.11
N THR A 168 -14.69 -18.07 -1.33
CA THR A 168 -14.40 -18.19 0.10
C THR A 168 -12.90 -18.29 0.42
N PRO A 169 -12.07 -19.07 -0.31
CA PRO A 169 -10.64 -19.14 -0.03
C PRO A 169 -9.92 -17.80 -0.20
N HIS A 170 -10.34 -16.98 -1.15
CA HIS A 170 -9.76 -15.63 -1.35
C HIS A 170 -10.09 -14.70 -0.18
N VAL A 171 -11.35 -14.71 0.29
CA VAL A 171 -11.79 -13.91 1.45
C VAL A 171 -11.06 -14.35 2.72
N GLU A 172 -10.94 -15.66 2.95
CA GLU A 172 -10.21 -16.19 4.10
C GLU A 172 -8.73 -15.84 4.06
N LYS A 173 -8.09 -15.93 2.88
CA LYS A 173 -6.70 -15.53 2.70
C LYS A 173 -6.50 -14.04 2.97
N MET A 174 -7.37 -13.15 2.49
CA MET A 174 -7.32 -11.72 2.78
C MET A 174 -7.48 -11.43 4.27
N ARG A 175 -8.42 -12.10 4.94
CA ARG A 175 -8.63 -11.98 6.40
C ARG A 175 -7.39 -12.44 7.18
N MET A 176 -6.78 -13.56 6.79
CA MET A 176 -5.56 -14.06 7.41
C MET A 176 -4.39 -13.08 7.21
N THR A 177 -4.20 -12.57 6.01
CA THR A 177 -3.12 -11.59 5.71
C THR A 177 -3.33 -10.28 6.48
N ALA A 178 -4.56 -9.80 6.61
CA ALA A 178 -4.90 -8.62 7.42
C ALA A 178 -4.61 -8.86 8.92
N THR A 179 -4.91 -10.04 9.44
CA THR A 179 -4.59 -10.42 10.83
C THR A 179 -3.08 -10.47 11.07
N GLN A 180 -2.31 -11.04 10.13
CA GLN A 180 -0.85 -11.04 10.19
C GLN A 180 -0.26 -9.63 10.12
N PHE A 181 -0.86 -8.76 9.29
CA PHE A 181 -0.46 -7.35 9.19
C PHE A 181 -0.73 -6.61 10.51
N ALA A 182 -1.88 -6.80 11.13
CA ALA A 182 -2.21 -6.23 12.43
C ALA A 182 -1.18 -6.66 13.49
N ALA A 183 -0.88 -7.97 13.58
CA ALA A 183 0.12 -8.49 14.49
C ALA A 183 1.54 -7.92 14.23
N ALA A 184 1.95 -7.78 12.96
CA ALA A 184 3.26 -7.25 12.60
C ALA A 184 3.43 -5.74 12.85
N THR A 185 2.34 -4.99 12.86
CA THR A 185 2.31 -3.53 13.03
C THR A 185 1.98 -3.09 14.47
N GLY A 186 1.43 -4.00 15.29
CA GLY A 186 0.89 -3.69 16.63
C GLY A 186 -0.48 -3.01 16.59
N LEU A 187 -1.16 -3.05 15.44
CA LEU A 187 -2.56 -2.63 15.30
C LEU A 187 -3.50 -3.70 15.83
N THR A 188 -4.73 -3.33 16.13
CA THR A 188 -5.78 -4.32 16.42
C THR A 188 -6.34 -4.88 15.12
N VAL A 189 -6.93 -6.07 15.20
CA VAL A 189 -7.55 -6.72 14.01
C VAL A 189 -8.73 -5.88 13.51
N THR A 190 -9.43 -5.20 14.40
CA THR A 190 -10.51 -4.27 14.07
C THR A 190 -10.02 -3.01 13.36
N ASP A 191 -8.83 -2.50 13.68
CA ASP A 191 -8.24 -1.32 13.00
C ASP A 191 -7.94 -1.60 11.53
N VAL A 192 -7.70 -2.86 11.16
CA VAL A 192 -7.48 -3.28 9.77
C VAL A 192 -8.76 -3.75 9.07
N GLY A 193 -9.93 -3.51 9.69
CA GLY A 193 -11.24 -3.77 9.08
C GLY A 193 -11.70 -5.24 9.15
N VAL A 194 -11.03 -6.08 9.92
CA VAL A 194 -11.48 -7.46 10.15
C VAL A 194 -12.43 -7.48 11.34
N VAL A 195 -13.71 -7.50 11.06
CA VAL A 195 -14.77 -7.58 12.08
C VAL A 195 -15.20 -9.04 12.27
N ASN A 196 -15.41 -9.44 13.50
CA ASN A 196 -15.98 -10.75 13.83
C ASN A 196 -17.44 -10.56 14.24
N ASP A 197 -18.35 -10.70 13.30
CA ASP A 197 -19.78 -10.47 13.47
C ASP A 197 -20.42 -11.44 14.49
N ALA A 198 -19.79 -12.59 14.71
CA ALA A 198 -20.30 -13.65 15.59
C ALA A 198 -20.10 -13.35 17.08
N ASN A 199 -19.21 -12.42 17.43
CA ASN A 199 -18.92 -12.10 18.84
C ASN A 199 -18.49 -10.63 18.99
N PRO A 200 -19.43 -9.70 19.21
CA PRO A 200 -19.11 -8.29 19.40
C PRO A 200 -18.20 -8.11 20.62
N THR A 201 -17.07 -7.48 20.40
CA THR A 201 -16.07 -7.23 21.44
C THR A 201 -16.57 -6.17 22.42
N SER A 202 -16.47 -6.42 23.72
CA SER A 202 -16.82 -5.40 24.75
C SER A 202 -15.87 -4.21 24.68
N SER A 203 -16.32 -3.04 25.15
CA SER A 203 -15.50 -1.83 25.21
C SER A 203 -14.19 -2.03 25.97
N ASP A 204 -14.20 -2.81 27.05
CA ASP A 204 -13.00 -3.11 27.84
C ASP A 204 -12.01 -3.99 27.07
N ALA A 205 -12.51 -4.94 26.27
CA ALA A 205 -11.67 -5.77 25.42
C ALA A 205 -11.05 -4.96 24.26
N ILE A 206 -11.77 -3.99 23.69
CA ILE A 206 -11.23 -3.07 22.68
C ILE A 206 -10.12 -2.21 23.29
N LEU A 207 -10.32 -1.66 24.50
CA LEU A 207 -9.30 -0.89 25.20
C LEU A 207 -8.06 -1.74 25.52
N ALA A 208 -8.24 -2.98 25.98
CA ALA A 208 -7.14 -3.90 26.25
C ALA A 208 -6.34 -4.24 24.98
N GLN A 209 -7.01 -4.46 23.85
CA GLN A 209 -6.36 -4.73 22.58
C GLN A 209 -5.55 -3.52 22.05
N SER A 210 -6.03 -2.30 22.28
CA SER A 210 -5.35 -1.08 21.80
C SER A 210 -4.12 -0.69 22.65
N GLN A 211 -3.91 -1.29 23.82
CA GLN A 211 -2.80 -0.93 24.72
C GLN A 211 -1.42 -1.06 24.06
N THR A 212 -1.20 -2.08 23.24
CA THR A 212 0.06 -2.26 22.51
C THR A 212 0.35 -1.08 21.58
N LEU A 213 -0.67 -0.61 20.86
CA LEU A 213 -0.56 0.56 19.97
C LEU A 213 -0.27 1.83 20.78
N VAL A 214 -0.96 2.02 21.92
CA VAL A 214 -0.76 3.16 22.82
C VAL A 214 0.67 3.19 23.35
N LEU A 215 1.22 2.06 23.81
CA LEU A 215 2.60 1.97 24.28
C LEU A 215 3.61 2.30 23.18
N LEU A 216 3.40 1.80 21.95
CA LEU A 216 4.24 2.12 20.81
C LEU A 216 4.17 3.61 20.44
N ALA A 217 2.99 4.22 20.52
CA ALA A 217 2.80 5.65 20.32
C ALA A 217 3.49 6.49 21.40
N GLN A 218 3.39 6.08 22.67
CA GLN A 218 4.06 6.75 23.78
C GLN A 218 5.59 6.70 23.65
N GLN A 219 6.16 5.56 23.27
CA GLN A 219 7.59 5.46 22.99
C GLN A 219 8.05 6.40 21.87
N LEU A 220 7.26 6.50 20.78
CA LEU A 220 7.55 7.42 19.69
C LEU A 220 7.44 8.87 20.15
N ASN A 221 6.39 9.21 20.92
CA ASN A 221 6.17 10.55 21.42
C ASN A 221 7.25 11.00 22.39
N THR A 222 7.79 10.10 23.21
CA THR A 222 8.91 10.41 24.13
C THR A 222 10.14 10.82 23.34
N GLY A 223 10.55 9.99 22.34
CA GLY A 223 11.71 10.33 21.51
C GLY A 223 11.51 11.61 20.66
N ASN A 224 10.33 11.77 20.08
CA ASN A 224 10.00 12.98 19.32
C ASN A 224 9.89 14.22 20.22
N GLY A 225 9.41 14.06 21.46
CA GLY A 225 9.32 15.15 22.44
C GLY A 225 10.67 15.76 22.77
N ASP A 226 11.72 14.94 22.86
CA ASP A 226 13.08 15.43 23.08
C ASP A 226 13.61 16.20 21.87
N ALA A 227 13.37 15.68 20.65
CA ALA A 227 13.73 16.38 19.42
C ALA A 227 12.97 17.73 19.27
N LEU A 228 11.67 17.75 19.55
CA LEU A 228 10.86 18.96 19.51
C LEU A 228 11.29 19.99 20.57
N ARG A 229 11.68 19.54 21.77
CA ARG A 229 12.24 20.41 22.80
C ARG A 229 13.55 21.04 22.32
N THR A 230 14.40 20.26 21.65
CA THR A 230 15.63 20.75 21.03
C THR A 230 15.39 21.81 19.95
N ILE A 231 14.29 21.71 19.19
CA ILE A 231 13.90 22.72 18.18
C ILE A 231 13.41 24.01 18.85
N ALA A 232 12.73 23.90 20.00
CA ALA A 232 12.12 25.05 20.70
C ALA A 232 13.11 25.87 21.53
N CYS A 233 14.31 25.35 21.84
CA CYS A 233 15.40 26.05 22.56
C CYS A 233 16.42 26.61 21.63
#